data_5b40e28f43e75f0547c89efac6e2d557
#
_entry.id   5b40e28f43e75f0547c89efac6e2d557
#
_cell.length_a   1.000
_cell.length_b   1.000
_cell.length_c   1.000
_cell.angle_alpha   90.00
_cell.angle_beta   90.00
_cell.angle_gamma   90.00
#
_symmetry.space_group_name_H-M   'P 1'
#
loop_
_entity.id
_entity.type
_entity.pdbx_description
1 polymer ?
#
loop_
_entity_poly.entity_id
_entity_poly.type
_entity_poly.pdbx_seq_one_letter_code
_entity_poly.pdbx_strand_id
1 'polypeptide(L)'
;GQKILQILPINDTTMTGTWVDSYPYKANSIFALHPMFLNLWEVGTLKDEKRRDYYYNLALDLNALPVIDYERVNAGKQEYLREIFAEQGSVTRQRKEYKEFVSRNEYWLKPYAAWCVLREIYQTPDNNCWGEFARYDVEKLEKLSIEFKDRFDFYYYVQYHLDRQLHDARDYAHSHGVVLKGDIPIGISRFSADAWVSPELFNLNTQAGAPPDDFSVLGQNWGLPTYNWDEMAKDGFQWWKNRFRKMAEYFDAYRIDHILGFFRIWEIPMNAVHGLLGYFNPALPFSAEELRNSYDFWIDPDVMTRPLILDWMLNDFFSDMKEEVKERFLDRVGGDRYCLKSFIDTQEKVEKY
;
A
#
# COMPACT_ATOMS: atom_id res chain seq x y z
N GLY A 1 -9.20 -2.80 34.82
CA GLY A 1 -9.56 -2.44 33.45
C GLY A 1 -8.32 -2.35 32.56
N GLN A 2 -8.53 -2.40 31.24
CA GLN A 2 -7.47 -2.18 30.25
C GLN A 2 -6.96 -0.74 30.33
N LYS A 3 -5.66 -0.54 30.16
CA LYS A 3 -5.02 0.78 30.20
C LYS A 3 -4.38 1.18 28.85
N ILE A 4 -4.18 0.21 27.97
CA ILE A 4 -3.62 0.42 26.64
C ILE A 4 -4.53 -0.28 25.64
N LEU A 5 -4.91 0.44 24.59
CA LEU A 5 -5.59 -0.11 23.42
C LEU A 5 -4.68 0.02 22.22
N GLN A 6 -4.23 -1.12 21.67
CA GLN A 6 -3.50 -1.14 20.40
C GLN A 6 -4.49 -1.34 19.26
N ILE A 7 -4.36 -0.54 18.20
CA ILE A 7 -5.16 -0.66 16.99
C ILE A 7 -4.26 -0.87 15.76
N LEU A 8 -4.82 -1.47 14.73
CA LEU A 8 -4.16 -1.66 13.43
C LEU A 8 -3.93 -0.32 12.73
N PRO A 9 -3.11 -0.29 11.66
CA PRO A 9 -2.90 0.93 10.88
C PRO A 9 -4.21 1.55 10.43
N ILE A 10 -4.30 2.87 10.52
CA ILE A 10 -5.52 3.65 10.26
C ILE A 10 -5.47 4.45 8.96
N ASN A 11 -4.34 4.35 8.25
CA ASN A 11 -4.14 5.08 7.02
C ASN A 11 -5.05 4.60 5.90
N ASP A 12 -5.33 5.48 4.95
CA ASP A 12 -6.14 5.15 3.78
C ASP A 12 -5.41 4.13 2.90
N THR A 13 -6.14 3.05 2.55
CA THR A 13 -5.68 1.97 1.66
C THR A 13 -6.53 1.86 0.40
N THR A 14 -7.46 2.81 0.17
CA THR A 14 -8.41 2.76 -0.94
C THR A 14 -7.72 2.92 -2.29
N MET A 15 -7.60 1.83 -3.04
CA MET A 15 -7.02 1.78 -4.38
C MET A 15 -8.06 1.46 -5.44
N THR A 16 -8.79 0.37 -5.25
CA THR A 16 -9.72 -0.23 -6.22
C THR A 16 -11.17 -0.12 -5.81
N GLY A 17 -11.45 0.16 -4.53
CA GLY A 17 -12.80 0.12 -3.94
C GLY A 17 -13.31 -1.29 -3.66
N THR A 18 -12.46 -2.32 -3.80
CA THR A 18 -12.79 -3.72 -3.55
C THR A 18 -12.26 -4.19 -2.20
N TRP A 19 -12.64 -5.39 -1.76
CA TRP A 19 -12.18 -6.00 -0.51
C TRP A 19 -10.66 -6.10 -0.37
N VAL A 20 -9.91 -6.08 -1.49
CA VAL A 20 -8.44 -6.07 -1.51
C VAL A 20 -7.87 -4.85 -0.77
N ASP A 21 -8.61 -3.76 -0.76
CA ASP A 21 -8.23 -2.53 -0.06
C ASP A 21 -8.39 -2.63 1.48
N SER A 22 -8.98 -3.72 1.99
CA SER A 22 -9.13 -3.95 3.44
C SER A 22 -7.82 -4.27 4.16
N TYR A 23 -6.73 -4.54 3.42
CA TYR A 23 -5.43 -4.84 3.99
C TYR A 23 -4.74 -3.57 4.54
N PRO A 24 -4.61 -3.41 5.87
CA PRO A 24 -4.27 -2.12 6.48
C PRO A 24 -2.81 -1.70 6.31
N TYR A 25 -1.93 -2.63 5.90
CA TYR A 25 -0.50 -2.37 5.77
C TYR A 25 -0.08 -1.83 4.40
N LYS A 26 -1.03 -1.71 3.45
CA LYS A 26 -0.78 -1.22 2.09
C LYS A 26 -1.33 0.20 1.89
N ALA A 27 -0.86 1.14 2.72
CA ALA A 27 -1.33 2.52 2.72
C ALA A 27 -1.07 3.23 1.38
N ASN A 28 -2.03 4.06 0.95
CA ASN A 28 -1.87 4.97 -0.17
C ASN A 28 -1.39 6.36 0.24
N SER A 29 -1.40 6.65 1.54
CA SER A 29 -0.77 7.83 2.14
C SER A 29 -0.42 7.54 3.61
N ILE A 30 0.75 8.01 4.03
CA ILE A 30 1.16 7.92 5.45
C ILE A 30 0.46 8.96 6.34
N PHE A 31 -0.28 9.89 5.74
CA PHE A 31 -0.96 10.99 6.44
C PHE A 31 -2.47 10.82 6.45
N ALA A 32 -3.05 10.44 5.30
CA ALA A 32 -4.49 10.36 5.14
C ALA A 32 -5.09 9.20 5.94
N LEU A 33 -6.22 9.46 6.58
CA LEU A 33 -6.98 8.47 7.34
C LEU A 33 -7.98 7.75 6.43
N HIS A 34 -8.24 6.47 6.73
CA HIS A 34 -9.11 5.64 5.90
C HIS A 34 -10.59 6.03 6.08
N PRO A 35 -11.31 6.38 4.99
CA PRO A 35 -12.71 6.81 5.05
C PRO A 35 -13.67 5.80 5.69
N MET A 36 -13.33 4.52 5.66
CA MET A 36 -14.13 3.45 6.29
C MET A 36 -14.31 3.63 7.80
N PHE A 37 -13.37 4.32 8.48
CA PHE A 37 -13.46 4.55 9.93
C PHE A 37 -14.40 5.69 10.31
N LEU A 38 -14.85 6.50 9.33
CA LEU A 38 -15.70 7.65 9.61
C LEU A 38 -17.08 7.22 10.14
N ASN A 39 -17.50 7.78 11.28
CA ASN A 39 -18.87 7.72 11.72
C ASN A 39 -19.69 8.75 10.94
N LEU A 40 -20.56 8.28 10.05
CA LEU A 40 -21.33 9.15 9.16
C LEU A 40 -22.30 10.06 9.93
N TRP A 41 -22.88 9.57 11.02
CA TRP A 41 -23.86 10.32 11.81
C TRP A 41 -23.25 11.53 12.54
N GLU A 42 -21.94 11.49 12.79
CA GLU A 42 -21.18 12.60 13.37
C GLU A 42 -20.66 13.59 12.31
N VAL A 43 -20.74 13.27 11.03
CA VAL A 43 -20.42 14.20 9.95
C VAL A 43 -21.53 15.23 9.77
N GLY A 44 -22.78 14.76 9.76
CA GLY A 44 -23.98 15.59 9.62
C GLY A 44 -25.20 14.75 9.30
N THR A 45 -26.37 15.38 9.25
CA THR A 45 -27.65 14.76 8.96
C THR A 45 -28.20 15.34 7.66
N LEU A 46 -28.53 14.49 6.69
CA LEU A 46 -29.18 14.88 5.43
C LEU A 46 -30.56 15.48 5.70
N LYS A 47 -30.97 16.47 4.90
CA LYS A 47 -32.28 17.11 5.02
C LYS A 47 -33.41 16.20 4.53
N ASP A 48 -33.16 15.45 3.46
CA ASP A 48 -34.15 14.52 2.89
C ASP A 48 -34.33 13.31 3.80
N GLU A 49 -35.56 13.17 4.35
CA GLU A 49 -35.93 12.08 5.24
C GLU A 49 -35.86 10.70 4.60
N LYS A 50 -36.26 10.59 3.33
CA LYS A 50 -36.20 9.31 2.60
C LYS A 50 -34.75 8.83 2.39
N ARG A 51 -33.83 9.78 2.15
CA ARG A 51 -32.39 9.45 2.04
C ARG A 51 -31.80 9.06 3.39
N ARG A 52 -32.20 9.71 4.49
CA ARG A 52 -31.81 9.29 5.85
C ARG A 52 -32.26 7.86 6.15
N ASP A 53 -33.54 7.56 5.86
CA ASP A 53 -34.12 6.25 6.10
C ASP A 53 -33.42 5.18 5.23
N TYR A 54 -33.10 5.51 3.98
CA TYR A 54 -32.34 4.63 3.09
C TYR A 54 -30.98 4.24 3.70
N TYR A 55 -30.17 5.21 4.13
CA TYR A 55 -28.86 4.93 4.71
C TYR A 55 -28.95 4.26 6.08
N TYR A 56 -29.95 4.59 6.87
CA TYR A 56 -30.19 3.90 8.13
C TYR A 56 -30.50 2.41 7.92
N ASN A 57 -31.40 2.10 7.01
CA ASN A 57 -31.75 0.72 6.68
C ASN A 57 -30.55 -0.02 6.03
N LEU A 58 -29.82 0.62 5.12
CA LEU A 58 -28.59 0.05 4.55
C LEU A 58 -27.57 -0.28 5.66
N ALA A 59 -27.39 0.60 6.63
CA ALA A 59 -26.50 0.33 7.75
C ALA A 59 -26.97 -0.85 8.62
N LEU A 60 -28.28 -0.97 8.87
CA LEU A 60 -28.85 -2.12 9.59
C LEU A 60 -28.61 -3.43 8.84
N ASP A 61 -28.87 -3.46 7.53
CA ASP A 61 -28.68 -4.63 6.69
C ASP A 61 -27.21 -5.08 6.65
N LEU A 62 -26.28 -4.11 6.48
CA LEU A 62 -24.86 -4.40 6.43
C LEU A 62 -24.29 -4.85 7.79
N ASN A 63 -24.79 -4.27 8.88
CA ASN A 63 -24.38 -4.66 10.24
C ASN A 63 -24.93 -6.03 10.67
N ALA A 64 -25.99 -6.51 10.03
CA ALA A 64 -26.54 -7.86 10.27
C ALA A 64 -25.75 -8.98 9.58
N LEU A 65 -24.83 -8.66 8.68
CA LEU A 65 -23.99 -9.65 7.99
C LEU A 65 -22.98 -10.28 8.96
N PRO A 66 -22.67 -11.59 8.78
CA PRO A 66 -21.69 -12.28 9.65
C PRO A 66 -20.25 -11.83 9.39
N VAL A 67 -19.98 -11.24 8.25
CA VAL A 67 -18.69 -10.65 7.83
C VAL A 67 -18.93 -9.31 7.15
N ILE A 68 -17.91 -8.44 7.17
CA ILE A 68 -18.01 -7.13 6.53
C ILE A 68 -18.08 -7.30 5.01
N ASP A 69 -19.15 -6.78 4.39
CA ASP A 69 -19.21 -6.56 2.95
C ASP A 69 -18.51 -5.23 2.63
N TYR A 70 -17.21 -5.33 2.36
CA TYR A 70 -16.33 -4.17 2.23
C TYR A 70 -16.79 -3.23 1.10
N GLU A 71 -17.15 -3.79 -0.06
CA GLU A 71 -17.56 -3.01 -1.23
C GLU A 71 -18.85 -2.24 -0.96
N ARG A 72 -19.87 -2.90 -0.41
CA ARG A 72 -21.15 -2.24 -0.12
C ARG A 72 -21.04 -1.21 1.00
N VAL A 73 -20.27 -1.48 2.04
CA VAL A 73 -19.99 -0.51 3.10
C VAL A 73 -19.25 0.71 2.56
N ASN A 74 -18.21 0.50 1.75
CA ASN A 74 -17.44 1.58 1.15
C ASN A 74 -18.31 2.42 0.20
N ALA A 75 -19.05 1.78 -0.70
CA ALA A 75 -19.96 2.47 -1.63
C ALA A 75 -21.01 3.30 -0.90
N GLY A 76 -21.69 2.72 0.10
CA GLY A 76 -22.71 3.42 0.88
C GLY A 76 -22.15 4.62 1.66
N LYS A 77 -20.95 4.47 2.25
CA LYS A 77 -20.28 5.58 2.94
C LYS A 77 -19.87 6.70 1.98
N GLN A 78 -19.29 6.36 0.84
CA GLN A 78 -18.90 7.34 -0.18
C GLN A 78 -20.11 8.10 -0.73
N GLU A 79 -21.22 7.42 -1.01
CA GLU A 79 -22.46 8.04 -1.47
C GLU A 79 -23.01 9.02 -0.42
N TYR A 80 -23.14 8.60 0.83
CA TYR A 80 -23.57 9.47 1.92
C TYR A 80 -22.67 10.70 2.08
N LEU A 81 -21.36 10.51 2.03
CA LEU A 81 -20.39 11.59 2.19
C LEU A 81 -20.49 12.62 1.06
N ARG A 82 -20.75 12.19 -0.17
CA ARG A 82 -20.96 13.11 -1.30
C ARG A 82 -22.26 13.89 -1.15
N GLU A 83 -23.35 13.27 -0.72
CA GLU A 83 -24.62 13.96 -0.47
C GLU A 83 -24.52 14.97 0.67
N ILE A 84 -23.96 14.59 1.82
CA ILE A 84 -23.82 15.51 2.95
C ILE A 84 -22.84 16.63 2.65
N PHE A 85 -21.79 16.39 1.86
CA PHE A 85 -20.88 17.42 1.40
C PHE A 85 -21.60 18.42 0.48
N ALA A 86 -22.44 17.96 -0.46
CA ALA A 86 -23.22 18.84 -1.31
C ALA A 86 -24.18 19.74 -0.50
N GLU A 87 -24.78 19.22 0.59
CA GLU A 87 -25.69 19.99 1.45
C GLU A 87 -24.97 20.92 2.43
N GLN A 88 -23.90 20.48 3.06
CA GLN A 88 -23.30 21.12 4.24
C GLN A 88 -21.82 21.51 4.07
N GLY A 89 -21.18 21.07 3.01
CA GLY A 89 -19.76 21.32 2.78
C GLY A 89 -19.41 22.82 2.72
N SER A 90 -20.28 23.64 2.13
CA SER A 90 -20.07 25.09 2.07
C SER A 90 -20.05 25.74 3.45
N VAL A 91 -20.91 25.32 4.36
CA VAL A 91 -20.98 25.82 5.75
C VAL A 91 -19.74 25.34 6.52
N THR A 92 -19.39 24.06 6.41
CA THR A 92 -18.22 23.49 7.09
C THR A 92 -16.94 24.21 6.68
N ARG A 93 -16.76 24.49 5.39
CA ARG A 93 -15.58 25.21 4.87
C ARG A 93 -15.43 26.64 5.38
N GLN A 94 -16.48 27.26 5.90
CA GLN A 94 -16.40 28.59 6.54
C GLN A 94 -15.90 28.54 7.98
N ARG A 95 -15.97 27.39 8.64
CA ARG A 95 -15.56 27.23 10.05
C ARG A 95 -14.06 27.50 10.21
N LYS A 96 -13.71 28.12 11.33
CA LYS A 96 -12.32 28.44 11.64
C LYS A 96 -11.46 27.18 11.75
N GLU A 97 -11.98 26.17 12.45
CA GLU A 97 -11.30 24.89 12.69
C GLU A 97 -11.00 24.14 11.38
N TYR A 98 -11.93 24.20 10.41
CA TYR A 98 -11.71 23.62 9.09
C TYR A 98 -10.58 24.33 8.33
N LYS A 99 -10.58 25.66 8.33
CA LYS A 99 -9.56 26.46 7.66
C LYS A 99 -8.17 26.23 8.29
N GLU A 100 -8.11 26.15 9.62
CA GLU A 100 -6.88 25.83 10.35
C GLU A 100 -6.37 24.42 10.02
N PHE A 101 -7.27 23.41 9.96
CA PHE A 101 -6.95 22.07 9.56
C PHE A 101 -6.35 22.02 8.15
N VAL A 102 -7.00 22.63 7.16
CA VAL A 102 -6.55 22.65 5.76
C VAL A 102 -5.18 23.35 5.68
N SER A 103 -5.03 24.53 6.29
CA SER A 103 -3.77 25.28 6.24
C SER A 103 -2.60 24.53 6.88
N ARG A 104 -2.82 23.87 8.03
CA ARG A 104 -1.79 23.09 8.73
C ARG A 104 -1.36 21.85 7.96
N ASN A 105 -2.28 21.25 7.20
CA ASN A 105 -2.08 19.98 6.51
C ASN A 105 -1.88 20.10 4.99
N GLU A 106 -1.86 21.31 4.42
CA GLU A 106 -1.83 21.55 2.97
C GLU A 106 -0.70 20.79 2.27
N TYR A 107 0.46 20.66 2.90
CA TYR A 107 1.66 20.03 2.35
C TYR A 107 1.46 18.56 1.94
N TRP A 108 0.55 17.84 2.59
CA TRP A 108 0.21 16.47 2.25
C TRP A 108 -1.22 16.33 1.72
N LEU A 109 -2.15 17.14 2.22
CA LEU A 109 -3.57 17.04 1.93
C LEU A 109 -3.88 17.37 0.47
N LYS A 110 -3.21 18.37 -0.09
CA LYS A 110 -3.37 18.78 -1.47
C LYS A 110 -2.84 17.72 -2.47
N PRO A 111 -1.61 17.21 -2.33
CA PRO A 111 -1.13 16.09 -3.14
C PRO A 111 -1.99 14.81 -3.01
N TYR A 112 -2.44 14.48 -1.80
CA TYR A 112 -3.33 13.35 -1.58
C TYR A 112 -4.68 13.52 -2.31
N ALA A 113 -5.31 14.69 -2.19
CA ALA A 113 -6.56 14.96 -2.90
C ALA A 113 -6.38 14.90 -4.43
N ALA A 114 -5.27 15.42 -4.95
CA ALA A 114 -4.94 15.31 -6.36
C ALA A 114 -4.79 13.86 -6.81
N TRP A 115 -4.08 13.05 -6.04
CA TRP A 115 -3.93 11.63 -6.28
C TRP A 115 -5.30 10.92 -6.33
N CYS A 116 -6.19 11.22 -5.38
CA CYS A 116 -7.55 10.69 -5.36
C CYS A 116 -8.36 11.11 -6.60
N VAL A 117 -8.29 12.38 -6.98
CA VAL A 117 -8.98 12.93 -8.16
C VAL A 117 -8.47 12.28 -9.45
N LEU A 118 -7.15 12.15 -9.61
CA LEU A 118 -6.54 11.51 -10.78
C LEU A 118 -6.88 10.03 -10.86
N ARG A 119 -6.85 9.30 -9.73
CA ARG A 119 -7.31 7.91 -9.67
C ARG A 119 -8.78 7.78 -10.14
N GLU A 120 -9.66 8.71 -9.75
CA GLU A 120 -11.05 8.71 -10.21
C GLU A 120 -11.19 9.04 -11.71
N ILE A 121 -10.39 9.99 -12.22
CA ILE A 121 -10.43 10.38 -13.64
C ILE A 121 -9.95 9.23 -14.53
N TYR A 122 -8.82 8.64 -14.17
CA TYR A 122 -8.18 7.59 -14.96
C TYR A 122 -8.65 6.16 -14.60
N GLN A 123 -9.49 6.01 -13.57
CA GLN A 123 -10.01 4.72 -13.10
C GLN A 123 -8.92 3.70 -12.76
N THR A 124 -7.75 4.17 -12.34
CA THR A 124 -6.61 3.34 -11.93
C THR A 124 -5.73 4.09 -10.94
N PRO A 125 -5.17 3.43 -9.92
CA PRO A 125 -4.17 4.02 -9.04
C PRO A 125 -2.77 4.06 -9.68
N ASP A 126 -2.54 3.38 -10.80
CA ASP A 126 -1.25 3.35 -11.51
C ASP A 126 -1.01 4.70 -12.19
N ASN A 127 -0.20 5.54 -11.55
CA ASN A 127 0.16 6.86 -12.06
C ASN A 127 0.88 6.82 -13.42
N ASN A 128 1.50 5.71 -13.82
CA ASN A 128 2.09 5.59 -15.15
C ASN A 128 1.03 5.69 -16.26
N CYS A 129 -0.24 5.41 -15.93
CA CYS A 129 -1.38 5.52 -16.83
C CYS A 129 -2.01 6.93 -16.86
N TRP A 130 -1.51 7.91 -16.08
CA TRP A 130 -2.13 9.23 -15.92
C TRP A 130 -1.64 10.28 -16.92
N GLY A 131 -1.09 9.87 -18.06
CA GLY A 131 -0.64 10.77 -19.12
C GLY A 131 0.33 11.83 -18.62
N GLU A 132 -0.02 13.10 -18.74
CA GLU A 132 0.83 14.21 -18.29
C GLU A 132 1.00 14.29 -16.77
N PHE A 133 0.14 13.65 -15.98
CA PHE A 133 0.21 13.57 -14.52
C PHE A 133 0.96 12.32 -14.02
N ALA A 134 1.54 11.51 -14.90
CA ALA A 134 2.31 10.34 -14.52
C ALA A 134 3.46 10.66 -13.55
N ARG A 135 4.04 11.86 -13.68
CA ARG A 135 5.02 12.41 -12.75
C ARG A 135 4.42 13.58 -11.99
N TYR A 136 4.68 13.62 -10.69
CA TYR A 136 4.26 14.72 -9.84
C TYR A 136 4.92 16.03 -10.29
N ASP A 137 4.09 17.07 -10.39
CA ASP A 137 4.51 18.41 -10.78
C ASP A 137 3.63 19.45 -10.07
N VAL A 138 4.27 20.38 -9.34
CA VAL A 138 3.57 21.37 -8.51
C VAL A 138 2.71 22.32 -9.35
N GLU A 139 3.19 22.76 -10.52
CA GLU A 139 2.43 23.70 -11.37
C GLU A 139 1.19 23.03 -11.96
N LYS A 140 1.31 21.76 -12.38
CA LYS A 140 0.18 20.97 -12.83
C LYS A 140 -0.82 20.71 -11.71
N LEU A 141 -0.31 20.43 -10.50
CA LEU A 141 -1.14 20.26 -9.30
C LEU A 141 -1.97 21.51 -9.01
N GLU A 142 -1.37 22.70 -9.10
CA GLU A 142 -2.09 23.97 -8.91
C GLU A 142 -3.23 24.11 -9.91
N LYS A 143 -2.97 23.89 -11.18
CA LYS A 143 -4.00 23.96 -12.25
C LYS A 143 -5.12 22.94 -12.00
N LEU A 144 -4.76 21.70 -11.70
CA LEU A 144 -5.71 20.64 -11.39
C LEU A 144 -6.60 20.99 -10.18
N SER A 145 -6.01 21.59 -9.14
CA SER A 145 -6.75 21.99 -7.93
C SER A 145 -7.76 23.11 -8.16
N ILE A 146 -7.51 23.95 -9.15
CA ILE A 146 -8.45 25.01 -9.57
C ILE A 146 -9.56 24.41 -10.44
N GLU A 147 -9.20 23.58 -11.43
CA GLU A 147 -10.14 22.96 -12.35
C GLU A 147 -11.12 22.02 -11.65
N PHE A 148 -10.62 21.19 -10.72
CA PHE A 148 -11.41 20.21 -9.98
C PHE A 148 -11.65 20.61 -8.53
N LYS A 149 -11.77 21.91 -8.27
CA LYS A 149 -11.87 22.47 -6.91
C LYS A 149 -12.86 21.72 -6.01
N ASP A 150 -14.05 21.43 -6.48
CA ASP A 150 -15.10 20.78 -5.67
C ASP A 150 -14.71 19.34 -5.28
N ARG A 151 -13.96 18.63 -6.14
CA ARG A 151 -13.45 17.30 -5.81
C ARG A 151 -12.33 17.37 -4.76
N PHE A 152 -11.43 18.34 -4.86
CA PHE A 152 -10.42 18.61 -3.83
C PHE A 152 -11.07 18.95 -2.49
N ASP A 153 -12.02 19.88 -2.50
CA ASP A 153 -12.77 20.28 -1.31
C ASP A 153 -13.51 19.10 -0.66
N PHE A 154 -13.99 18.14 -1.44
CA PHE A 154 -14.61 16.92 -0.93
C PHE A 154 -13.60 16.06 -0.14
N TYR A 155 -12.40 15.81 -0.69
CA TYR A 155 -11.37 15.03 0.01
C TYR A 155 -10.86 15.77 1.27
N TYR A 156 -10.73 17.09 1.21
CA TYR A 156 -10.40 17.89 2.38
C TYR A 156 -11.47 17.77 3.47
N TYR A 157 -12.74 17.81 3.07
CA TYR A 157 -13.86 17.67 3.96
C TYR A 157 -13.88 16.30 4.66
N VAL A 158 -13.66 15.23 3.93
CA VAL A 158 -13.60 13.87 4.47
C VAL A 158 -12.46 13.75 5.48
N GLN A 159 -11.27 14.19 5.14
CA GLN A 159 -10.10 14.10 6.01
C GLN A 159 -10.24 15.00 7.26
N TYR A 160 -10.87 16.16 7.14
CA TYR A 160 -11.17 17.01 8.30
C TYR A 160 -12.08 16.30 9.31
N HIS A 161 -13.14 15.63 8.85
CA HIS A 161 -14.04 14.91 9.74
C HIS A 161 -13.38 13.68 10.36
N LEU A 162 -12.51 12.99 9.64
CA LEU A 162 -11.72 11.89 10.17
C LEU A 162 -10.75 12.36 11.26
N ASP A 163 -10.00 13.43 10.99
CA ASP A 163 -9.07 14.04 11.95
C ASP A 163 -9.79 14.42 13.24
N ARG A 164 -10.93 15.12 13.12
CA ARG A 164 -11.74 15.52 14.27
C ARG A 164 -12.23 14.33 15.07
N GLN A 165 -12.86 13.34 14.42
CA GLN A 165 -13.42 12.19 15.11
C GLN A 165 -12.35 11.33 15.80
N LEU A 166 -11.16 11.21 15.21
CA LEU A 166 -10.07 10.47 15.83
C LEU A 166 -9.50 11.21 17.06
N HIS A 167 -9.41 12.55 17.00
CA HIS A 167 -9.06 13.37 18.16
C HIS A 167 -10.10 13.21 19.28
N ASP A 168 -11.40 13.30 18.95
CA ASP A 168 -12.48 13.12 19.92
C ASP A 168 -12.40 11.72 20.58
N ALA A 169 -12.14 10.68 19.79
CA ALA A 169 -12.00 9.31 20.30
C ALA A 169 -10.77 9.15 21.21
N ARG A 170 -9.62 9.77 20.85
CA ARG A 170 -8.42 9.81 21.70
C ARG A 170 -8.71 10.50 23.02
N ASP A 171 -9.30 11.68 22.98
CA ASP A 171 -9.58 12.47 24.17
C ASP A 171 -10.58 11.75 25.09
N TYR A 172 -11.56 11.05 24.50
CA TYR A 172 -12.46 10.17 25.25
C TYR A 172 -11.69 9.03 25.95
N ALA A 173 -10.79 8.34 25.23
CA ALA A 173 -9.96 7.29 25.80
C ALA A 173 -9.11 7.82 26.97
N HIS A 174 -8.47 8.98 26.80
CA HIS A 174 -7.67 9.63 27.84
C HIS A 174 -8.48 9.97 29.07
N SER A 175 -9.70 10.50 28.91
CA SER A 175 -10.60 10.83 30.03
C SER A 175 -10.96 9.59 30.86
N HIS A 176 -10.84 8.39 30.29
CA HIS A 176 -11.06 7.10 30.96
C HIS A 176 -9.75 6.39 31.38
N GLY A 177 -8.62 7.09 31.29
CA GLY A 177 -7.29 6.57 31.66
C GLY A 177 -6.79 5.43 30.76
N VAL A 178 -7.17 5.47 29.49
CA VAL A 178 -6.72 4.54 28.43
C VAL A 178 -5.88 5.30 27.43
N VAL A 179 -4.68 4.80 27.15
CA VAL A 179 -3.81 5.34 26.10
C VAL A 179 -3.97 4.55 24.81
N LEU A 180 -3.82 5.24 23.68
CA LEU A 180 -3.92 4.63 22.36
C LEU A 180 -2.51 4.30 21.83
N LYS A 181 -2.33 3.05 21.37
CA LYS A 181 -1.13 2.59 20.71
C LYS A 181 -1.43 2.31 19.24
N GLY A 182 -0.83 3.10 18.35
CA GLY A 182 -0.94 2.92 16.91
C GLY A 182 -0.02 1.84 16.37
N ASP A 183 -0.25 1.44 15.14
CA ASP A 183 0.59 0.52 14.38
C ASP A 183 1.10 1.23 13.12
N ILE A 184 2.43 1.22 12.92
CA ILE A 184 3.08 1.85 11.77
C ILE A 184 3.52 0.76 10.81
N PRO A 185 2.85 0.65 9.63
CA PRO A 185 3.21 -0.34 8.62
C PRO A 185 4.65 -0.18 8.15
N ILE A 186 5.29 -1.29 7.79
CA ILE A 186 6.65 -1.29 7.24
C ILE A 186 6.74 -0.49 5.94
N GLY A 187 5.70 -0.47 5.12
CA GLY A 187 5.76 0.11 3.79
C GLY A 187 4.55 0.96 3.42
N ILE A 188 4.47 1.26 2.16
CA ILE A 188 3.36 1.93 1.47
C ILE A 188 3.00 1.16 0.22
N SER A 189 1.87 1.48 -0.40
CA SER A 189 1.59 0.96 -1.74
C SER A 189 2.55 1.57 -2.77
N ARG A 190 2.96 0.77 -3.74
CA ARG A 190 3.76 1.21 -4.89
C ARG A 190 3.10 2.34 -5.68
N PHE A 191 1.78 2.33 -5.74
CA PHE A 191 0.95 3.33 -6.44
C PHE A 191 0.35 4.36 -5.48
N SER A 192 0.95 4.54 -4.31
CA SER A 192 0.50 5.51 -3.31
C SER A 192 0.72 6.96 -3.75
N ALA A 193 0.02 7.87 -3.09
CA ALA A 193 0.29 9.31 -3.21
C ALA A 193 1.73 9.65 -2.80
N ASP A 194 2.24 9.00 -1.74
CA ASP A 194 3.64 9.20 -1.29
C ASP A 194 4.66 8.79 -2.36
N ALA A 195 4.47 7.62 -2.99
CA ALA A 195 5.36 7.13 -4.05
C ALA A 195 5.25 7.97 -5.33
N TRP A 196 4.09 8.56 -5.61
CA TRP A 196 3.90 9.47 -6.74
C TRP A 196 4.57 10.83 -6.49
N VAL A 197 4.46 11.35 -5.27
CA VAL A 197 5.03 12.67 -4.89
C VAL A 197 6.55 12.63 -4.76
N SER A 198 7.09 11.57 -4.18
CA SER A 198 8.53 11.43 -3.87
C SER A 198 9.04 10.03 -4.24
N PRO A 199 9.01 9.67 -5.53
CA PRO A 199 9.39 8.32 -5.98
C PRO A 199 10.85 7.97 -5.68
N GLU A 200 11.73 8.97 -5.57
CA GLU A 200 13.15 8.82 -5.24
C GLU A 200 13.39 8.22 -3.85
N LEU A 201 12.44 8.37 -2.93
CA LEU A 201 12.53 7.82 -1.57
C LEU A 201 12.29 6.31 -1.51
N PHE A 202 11.91 5.68 -2.62
CA PHE A 202 11.48 4.27 -2.66
C PHE A 202 12.16 3.51 -3.79
N ASN A 203 12.52 2.26 -3.53
CA ASN A 203 12.98 1.32 -4.55
C ASN A 203 11.76 0.69 -5.24
N LEU A 204 11.26 1.37 -6.27
CA LEU A 204 10.03 0.97 -6.97
C LEU A 204 10.23 -0.25 -7.91
N ASN A 205 11.45 -0.71 -8.11
CA ASN A 205 11.82 -1.86 -8.92
C ASN A 205 11.99 -3.17 -8.12
N THR A 206 11.77 -3.12 -6.80
CA THR A 206 11.83 -4.27 -5.90
C THR A 206 10.59 -4.35 -5.01
N GLN A 207 10.47 -5.44 -4.27
CA GLN A 207 9.37 -5.69 -3.34
C GLN A 207 9.94 -6.16 -2.01
N ALA A 208 9.37 -5.67 -0.92
CA ALA A 208 9.66 -6.15 0.43
C ALA A 208 8.99 -7.50 0.69
N GLY A 209 9.62 -8.32 1.50
CA GLY A 209 9.07 -9.59 1.95
C GLY A 209 9.88 -10.23 3.06
N ALA A 210 9.75 -11.54 3.18
CA ALA A 210 10.52 -12.38 4.11
C ALA A 210 11.08 -13.61 3.39
N PRO A 211 12.28 -14.09 3.80
CA PRO A 211 12.84 -15.32 3.25
C PRO A 211 11.99 -16.53 3.62
N PRO A 212 12.20 -17.69 2.95
CA PRO A 212 11.62 -18.94 3.38
C PRO A 212 11.94 -19.26 4.84
N ASP A 213 10.92 -19.74 5.55
CA ASP A 213 11.01 -20.20 6.93
C ASP A 213 10.05 -21.39 7.19
N ASP A 214 9.97 -21.85 8.43
CA ASP A 214 9.09 -22.96 8.83
C ASP A 214 7.58 -22.66 8.66
N PHE A 215 7.19 -21.40 8.56
CA PHE A 215 5.81 -20.96 8.37
C PHE A 215 5.47 -20.73 6.91
N SER A 216 6.46 -20.40 6.08
CA SER A 216 6.29 -20.12 4.65
C SER A 216 7.47 -20.66 3.84
N VAL A 217 7.30 -21.86 3.31
CA VAL A 217 8.35 -22.57 2.53
C VAL A 217 8.81 -21.79 1.29
N LEU A 218 7.92 -20.98 0.70
CA LEU A 218 8.23 -20.15 -0.47
C LEU A 218 8.60 -18.70 -0.08
N GLY A 219 8.74 -18.41 1.23
CA GLY A 219 8.88 -17.05 1.71
C GLY A 219 7.61 -16.23 1.53
N GLN A 220 7.68 -14.96 1.89
CA GLN A 220 6.55 -14.04 1.78
C GLN A 220 6.92 -12.88 0.85
N ASN A 221 6.02 -12.53 -0.06
CA ASN A 221 6.10 -11.32 -0.87
C ASN A 221 4.96 -10.38 -0.44
N TRP A 222 5.29 -9.23 0.13
CA TRP A 222 4.30 -8.26 0.62
C TRP A 222 3.87 -7.26 -0.47
N GLY A 223 4.56 -7.24 -1.63
CA GLY A 223 4.24 -6.38 -2.76
C GLY A 223 4.48 -4.88 -2.51
N LEU A 224 5.17 -4.52 -1.44
CA LEU A 224 5.46 -3.14 -1.05
C LEU A 224 6.87 -2.77 -1.54
N PRO A 225 7.10 -1.54 -2.05
CA PRO A 225 8.46 -1.07 -2.34
C PRO A 225 9.29 -0.99 -1.06
N THR A 226 10.59 -1.15 -1.19
CA THR A 226 11.54 -0.91 -0.10
C THR A 226 11.97 0.56 -0.07
N TYR A 227 12.61 0.98 1.03
CA TYR A 227 13.06 2.36 1.19
C TYR A 227 14.44 2.58 0.58
N ASN A 228 14.60 3.72 -0.10
CA ASN A 228 15.90 4.23 -0.50
C ASN A 228 16.50 5.05 0.66
N TRP A 229 17.15 4.35 1.60
CA TRP A 229 17.68 4.95 2.82
C TRP A 229 18.76 6.01 2.55
N ASP A 230 19.55 5.85 1.49
CA ASP A 230 20.59 6.81 1.10
C ASP A 230 19.96 8.14 0.65
N GLU A 231 18.86 8.07 -0.10
CA GLU A 231 18.12 9.27 -0.50
C GLU A 231 17.45 9.94 0.70
N MET A 232 16.79 9.15 1.54
CA MET A 232 16.14 9.66 2.76
C MET A 232 17.13 10.28 3.77
N ALA A 233 18.38 9.81 3.81
CA ALA A 233 19.39 10.37 4.68
C ALA A 233 19.82 11.78 4.30
N LYS A 234 19.71 12.18 3.02
CA LYS A 234 20.15 13.49 2.52
C LYS A 234 19.43 14.67 3.17
N ASP A 235 18.14 14.48 3.50
CA ASP A 235 17.33 15.48 4.21
C ASP A 235 17.17 15.17 5.71
N GLY A 236 17.91 14.20 6.21
CA GLY A 236 17.84 13.73 7.59
C GLY A 236 16.55 12.97 7.90
N PHE A 237 16.05 12.17 6.96
CA PHE A 237 14.86 11.32 7.11
C PHE A 237 13.56 12.12 7.35
N GLN A 238 13.39 13.24 6.64
CA GLN A 238 12.27 14.15 6.88
C GLN A 238 10.91 13.48 6.64
N TRP A 239 10.81 12.58 5.65
CA TRP A 239 9.58 11.81 5.40
C TRP A 239 9.17 10.99 6.64
N TRP A 240 10.10 10.27 7.27
CA TRP A 240 9.86 9.51 8.50
C TRP A 240 9.51 10.41 9.68
N LYS A 241 10.20 11.54 9.83
CA LYS A 241 9.88 12.52 10.88
C LYS A 241 8.47 13.07 10.74
N ASN A 242 8.04 13.37 9.53
CA ASN A 242 6.69 13.85 9.26
C ASN A 242 5.63 12.76 9.56
N ARG A 243 5.91 11.51 9.18
CA ARG A 243 5.05 10.37 9.49
C ARG A 243 4.85 10.21 11.01
N PHE A 244 5.93 10.18 11.76
CA PHE A 244 5.86 10.07 13.22
C PHE A 244 5.16 11.27 13.86
N ARG A 245 5.43 12.49 13.40
CA ARG A 245 4.73 13.69 13.91
C ARG A 245 3.23 13.62 13.69
N LYS A 246 2.81 13.21 12.49
CA LYS A 246 1.38 13.08 12.19
C LYS A 246 0.71 12.01 13.05
N MET A 247 1.35 10.86 13.21
CA MET A 247 0.79 9.80 14.06
C MET A 247 0.78 10.17 15.55
N ALA A 248 1.73 11.01 16.02
CA ALA A 248 1.76 11.53 17.37
C ALA A 248 0.58 12.46 17.70
N GLU A 249 -0.14 12.97 16.71
CA GLU A 249 -1.38 13.71 16.93
C GLU A 249 -2.49 12.81 17.51
N TYR A 250 -2.44 11.51 17.22
CA TYR A 250 -3.50 10.55 17.57
C TYR A 250 -3.10 9.51 18.61
N PHE A 251 -1.81 9.15 18.68
CA PHE A 251 -1.31 8.03 19.46
C PHE A 251 -0.26 8.44 20.48
N ASP A 252 -0.31 7.81 21.64
CA ASP A 252 0.64 7.98 22.74
C ASP A 252 1.86 7.07 22.58
N ALA A 253 1.71 5.98 21.85
CA ALA A 253 2.76 4.99 21.57
C ALA A 253 2.54 4.35 20.20
N TYR A 254 3.60 3.71 19.65
CA TYR A 254 3.53 2.99 18.39
C TYR A 254 4.08 1.58 18.53
N ARG A 255 3.48 0.66 17.77
CA ARG A 255 4.14 -0.54 17.30
C ARG A 255 4.79 -0.21 15.95
N ILE A 256 6.07 -0.50 15.81
CA ILE A 256 6.76 -0.44 14.52
C ILE A 256 6.73 -1.83 13.94
N ASP A 257 6.04 -1.99 12.82
CA ASP A 257 5.98 -3.26 12.12
C ASP A 257 7.33 -3.57 11.47
N HIS A 258 7.74 -4.84 11.54
CA HIS A 258 8.96 -5.36 10.92
C HIS A 258 10.21 -4.50 11.17
N ILE A 259 10.56 -4.26 12.43
CA ILE A 259 11.70 -3.41 12.82
C ILE A 259 13.03 -3.81 12.14
N LEU A 260 13.22 -5.09 11.81
CA LEU A 260 14.41 -5.55 11.08
C LEU A 260 14.57 -4.89 9.71
N GLY A 261 13.47 -4.48 9.07
CA GLY A 261 13.49 -3.79 7.79
C GLY A 261 14.14 -2.41 7.82
N PHE A 262 14.35 -1.81 9.02
CA PHE A 262 15.11 -0.58 9.18
C PHE A 262 16.62 -0.79 9.18
N PHE A 263 17.06 -2.01 9.37
CA PHE A 263 18.48 -2.39 9.35
C PHE A 263 18.83 -3.18 8.09
N ARG A 264 17.94 -4.09 7.70
CA ARG A 264 18.10 -4.99 6.59
C ARG A 264 16.75 -5.55 6.18
N ILE A 265 16.38 -5.43 4.91
CA ILE A 265 15.12 -5.92 4.36
C ILE A 265 15.36 -7.08 3.38
N TRP A 266 14.43 -8.03 3.32
CA TRP A 266 14.39 -9.02 2.26
C TRP A 266 13.76 -8.38 1.02
N GLU A 267 14.56 -8.19 -0.03
CA GLU A 267 14.14 -7.63 -1.31
C GLU A 267 13.91 -8.72 -2.34
N ILE A 268 12.79 -8.61 -3.04
CA ILE A 268 12.33 -9.57 -4.03
C ILE A 268 12.24 -8.86 -5.37
N PRO A 269 12.79 -9.44 -6.48
CA PRO A 269 12.64 -8.88 -7.82
C PRO A 269 11.16 -8.73 -8.22
N MET A 270 10.84 -7.72 -9.02
CA MET A 270 9.44 -7.43 -9.44
C MET A 270 8.78 -8.57 -10.21
N ASN A 271 9.55 -9.36 -10.95
CA ASN A 271 9.06 -10.50 -11.74
C ASN A 271 8.95 -11.81 -10.95
N ALA A 272 9.25 -11.78 -9.64
CA ALA A 272 9.07 -12.90 -8.73
C ALA A 272 7.77 -12.75 -7.94
N VAL A 273 6.99 -13.83 -7.87
CA VAL A 273 5.72 -13.88 -7.11
C VAL A 273 5.98 -14.25 -5.66
N HIS A 274 6.89 -15.21 -5.43
CA HIS A 274 7.21 -15.71 -4.10
C HIS A 274 8.46 -15.05 -3.52
N GLY A 275 8.62 -15.14 -2.20
CA GLY A 275 9.78 -14.64 -1.47
C GLY A 275 11.08 -15.40 -1.75
N LEU A 276 11.00 -16.58 -2.35
CA LEU A 276 12.13 -17.51 -2.54
C LEU A 276 13.33 -16.88 -3.28
N LEU A 277 13.07 -16.02 -4.28
CA LEU A 277 14.11 -15.41 -5.11
C LEU A 277 14.63 -14.07 -4.55
N GLY A 278 14.34 -13.77 -3.31
CA GLY A 278 14.79 -12.55 -2.65
C GLY A 278 16.24 -12.61 -2.18
N TYR A 279 16.71 -11.47 -1.73
CA TYR A 279 18.02 -11.29 -1.11
C TYR A 279 17.94 -10.19 -0.04
N PHE A 280 18.88 -10.20 0.91
CA PHE A 280 18.94 -9.13 1.91
C PHE A 280 19.58 -7.85 1.34
N ASN A 281 18.96 -6.71 1.62
CA ASN A 281 19.49 -5.39 1.32
C ASN A 281 19.49 -4.51 2.61
N PRO A 282 20.64 -3.96 3.07
CA PRO A 282 22.00 -4.22 2.56
C PRO A 282 22.45 -5.65 2.83
N ALA A 283 23.38 -6.14 1.99
CA ALA A 283 24.02 -7.43 2.14
C ALA A 283 25.53 -7.27 2.15
N LEU A 284 26.19 -8.22 2.78
CA LEU A 284 27.64 -8.42 2.66
C LEU A 284 27.88 -9.77 1.97
N PRO A 285 27.79 -9.83 0.63
CA PRO A 285 27.94 -11.09 -0.11
C PRO A 285 29.39 -11.54 -0.12
N PHE A 286 29.60 -12.85 -0.16
CA PHE A 286 30.89 -13.42 -0.51
C PHE A 286 31.15 -13.23 -1.99
N SER A 287 32.39 -12.89 -2.36
CA SER A 287 32.81 -12.96 -3.73
C SER A 287 33.03 -14.44 -4.15
N ALA A 288 32.98 -14.71 -5.45
CA ALA A 288 33.31 -16.05 -5.97
C ALA A 288 34.73 -16.49 -5.59
N GLU A 289 35.66 -15.53 -5.48
CA GLU A 289 37.05 -15.78 -5.09
C GLU A 289 37.15 -16.15 -3.59
N GLU A 290 36.47 -15.45 -2.72
CA GLU A 290 36.39 -15.77 -1.28
C GLU A 290 35.80 -17.16 -1.06
N LEU A 291 34.71 -17.49 -1.76
CA LEU A 291 34.10 -18.83 -1.66
C LEU A 291 35.04 -19.92 -2.07
N ARG A 292 35.77 -19.72 -3.18
CA ARG A 292 36.77 -20.70 -3.67
C ARG A 292 37.94 -20.84 -2.70
N ASN A 293 38.55 -19.71 -2.28
CA ASN A 293 39.80 -19.72 -1.53
C ASN A 293 39.60 -20.08 -0.06
N SER A 294 38.47 -19.68 0.56
CA SER A 294 38.24 -19.88 1.98
C SER A 294 37.38 -21.10 2.30
N TYR A 295 36.55 -21.55 1.35
CA TYR A 295 35.53 -22.58 1.59
C TYR A 295 35.59 -23.74 0.57
N ASP A 296 36.53 -23.71 -0.39
CA ASP A 296 36.62 -24.68 -1.49
C ASP A 296 35.30 -24.86 -2.26
N PHE A 297 34.51 -23.76 -2.33
CA PHE A 297 33.21 -23.76 -3.00
C PHE A 297 33.29 -23.09 -4.37
N TRP A 298 32.95 -23.85 -5.40
CA TRP A 298 32.96 -23.40 -6.78
C TRP A 298 31.55 -22.98 -7.22
N ILE A 299 31.43 -21.74 -7.66
CA ILE A 299 30.19 -21.24 -8.25
C ILE A 299 30.18 -21.57 -9.74
N ASP A 300 29.11 -22.29 -10.16
CA ASP A 300 28.73 -22.39 -11.57
C ASP A 300 27.53 -21.44 -11.81
N PRO A 301 27.75 -20.28 -12.45
CA PRO A 301 26.68 -19.32 -12.68
C PRO A 301 25.50 -19.88 -13.49
N ASP A 302 25.79 -20.77 -14.45
CA ASP A 302 24.73 -21.34 -15.31
C ASP A 302 23.82 -22.32 -14.57
N VAL A 303 24.31 -22.91 -13.48
CA VAL A 303 23.50 -23.80 -12.65
C VAL A 303 22.83 -23.07 -11.49
N MET A 304 23.56 -22.09 -10.89
CA MET A 304 23.13 -21.44 -9.64
C MET A 304 22.29 -20.19 -9.85
N THR A 305 22.38 -19.55 -11.02
CA THR A 305 21.64 -18.30 -11.30
C THR A 305 20.53 -18.45 -12.32
N ARG A 306 20.33 -19.64 -12.87
CA ARG A 306 19.30 -19.95 -13.87
C ARG A 306 18.62 -21.28 -13.55
N PRO A 307 17.35 -21.46 -13.93
CA PRO A 307 16.70 -22.77 -13.81
C PRO A 307 17.49 -23.83 -14.55
N LEU A 308 17.89 -24.89 -13.84
CA LEU A 308 18.56 -26.06 -14.43
C LEU A 308 17.48 -27.04 -14.88
N ILE A 309 17.27 -27.15 -16.20
CA ILE A 309 16.31 -28.08 -16.81
C ILE A 309 17.09 -29.06 -17.70
N LEU A 310 17.15 -30.30 -17.24
CA LEU A 310 17.84 -31.38 -17.94
C LEU A 310 16.85 -32.41 -18.45
N ASP A 311 17.20 -33.11 -19.51
CA ASP A 311 16.33 -34.10 -20.16
C ASP A 311 15.86 -35.21 -19.21
N TRP A 312 16.74 -35.69 -18.33
CA TRP A 312 16.37 -36.70 -17.34
C TRP A 312 15.37 -36.18 -16.29
N MET A 313 15.47 -34.91 -15.86
CA MET A 313 14.52 -34.32 -14.95
C MET A 313 13.12 -34.25 -15.58
N LEU A 314 13.03 -33.91 -16.86
CA LEU A 314 11.76 -33.89 -17.57
C LEU A 314 11.12 -35.27 -17.64
N ASN A 315 11.92 -36.31 -17.73
CA ASN A 315 11.43 -37.69 -17.70
C ASN A 315 10.86 -38.04 -16.32
N ASP A 316 11.56 -37.67 -15.24
CA ASP A 316 11.15 -37.95 -13.87
C ASP A 316 9.88 -37.20 -13.46
N PHE A 317 9.75 -35.94 -13.88
CA PHE A 317 8.60 -35.09 -13.51
C PHE A 317 7.39 -35.25 -14.42
N PHE A 318 7.57 -35.54 -15.71
CA PHE A 318 6.49 -35.46 -16.69
C PHE A 318 6.21 -36.78 -17.43
N SER A 319 7.09 -37.77 -17.30
CA SER A 319 6.93 -39.10 -17.92
C SER A 319 6.47 -39.02 -19.38
N ASP A 320 5.26 -39.55 -19.70
CA ASP A 320 4.72 -39.56 -21.05
C ASP A 320 4.41 -38.19 -21.67
N MET A 321 4.28 -37.15 -20.82
CA MET A 321 4.05 -35.76 -21.26
C MET A 321 5.33 -35.01 -21.62
N LYS A 322 6.50 -35.61 -21.42
CA LYS A 322 7.82 -35.00 -21.60
C LYS A 322 7.98 -34.26 -22.93
N GLU A 323 7.63 -34.90 -24.03
CA GLU A 323 7.82 -34.31 -25.37
C GLU A 323 6.84 -33.15 -25.61
N GLU A 324 5.61 -33.24 -25.11
CA GLU A 324 4.65 -32.13 -25.17
C GLU A 324 5.14 -30.93 -24.36
N VAL A 325 5.69 -31.16 -23.15
CA VAL A 325 6.28 -30.11 -22.30
C VAL A 325 7.45 -29.43 -23.01
N LYS A 326 8.34 -30.20 -23.64
CA LYS A 326 9.45 -29.64 -24.42
C LYS A 326 8.95 -28.75 -25.55
N GLU A 327 8.02 -29.25 -26.36
CA GLU A 327 7.51 -28.52 -27.52
C GLU A 327 6.81 -27.22 -27.10
N ARG A 328 5.99 -27.27 -26.07
CA ARG A 328 5.16 -26.13 -25.65
C ARG A 328 5.94 -25.08 -24.86
N PHE A 329 6.82 -25.49 -23.96
CA PHE A 329 7.35 -24.62 -22.90
C PHE A 329 8.85 -24.41 -22.92
N LEU A 330 9.61 -25.23 -23.63
CA LEU A 330 11.05 -25.22 -23.53
C LEU A 330 11.72 -24.96 -24.88
N ASP A 331 12.87 -24.27 -24.80
CA ASP A 331 13.83 -24.12 -25.88
C ASP A 331 15.12 -24.90 -25.52
N ARG A 332 15.69 -25.63 -26.47
CA ARG A 332 16.93 -26.35 -26.26
C ARG A 332 18.11 -25.39 -26.33
N VAL A 333 18.94 -25.37 -25.26
CA VAL A 333 20.12 -24.47 -25.17
C VAL A 333 21.39 -25.15 -25.63
N GLY A 334 21.48 -26.50 -25.49
CA GLY A 334 22.60 -27.29 -25.90
C GLY A 334 22.71 -28.59 -25.09
N GLY A 335 23.27 -29.66 -25.70
CA GLY A 335 23.34 -30.98 -25.06
C GLY A 335 21.96 -31.48 -24.64
N ASP A 336 21.81 -31.81 -23.36
CA ASP A 336 20.56 -32.24 -22.70
C ASP A 336 19.89 -31.12 -21.89
N ARG A 337 20.32 -29.85 -22.09
CA ARG A 337 19.83 -28.67 -21.33
C ARG A 337 18.75 -27.91 -22.09
N TYR A 338 17.78 -27.44 -21.35
CA TYR A 338 16.67 -26.62 -21.82
C TYR A 338 16.55 -25.35 -21.01
N CYS A 339 15.92 -24.32 -21.56
CA CYS A 339 15.43 -23.13 -20.84
C CYS A 339 13.92 -22.94 -21.10
N LEU A 340 13.29 -22.17 -20.24
CA LEU A 340 11.90 -21.78 -20.44
C LEU A 340 11.76 -20.83 -21.63
N LYS A 341 10.73 -21.00 -22.43
CA LYS A 341 10.37 -20.04 -23.48
C LYS A 341 10.02 -18.69 -22.88
N SER A 342 10.27 -17.61 -23.63
CA SER A 342 10.15 -16.24 -23.15
C SER A 342 8.76 -15.82 -22.65
N PHE A 343 7.71 -16.56 -22.99
CA PHE A 343 6.36 -16.27 -22.51
C PHE A 343 6.06 -16.80 -21.09
N ILE A 344 6.93 -17.69 -20.56
CA ILE A 344 6.82 -18.27 -19.19
C ILE A 344 8.17 -18.29 -18.45
N ASP A 345 9.13 -17.46 -18.82
CA ASP A 345 10.48 -17.45 -18.25
C ASP A 345 10.60 -16.72 -16.89
N THR A 346 9.48 -16.25 -16.34
CA THR A 346 9.41 -15.67 -14.99
C THR A 346 8.22 -16.23 -14.21
N GLN A 347 8.29 -16.18 -12.88
CA GLN A 347 7.16 -16.60 -12.01
C GLN A 347 5.87 -15.85 -12.35
N GLU A 348 5.95 -14.54 -12.54
CA GLU A 348 4.79 -13.71 -12.89
C GLU A 348 4.13 -14.15 -14.21
N LYS A 349 4.92 -14.53 -15.20
CA LYS A 349 4.40 -15.01 -16.48
C LYS A 349 3.75 -16.39 -16.35
N VAL A 350 4.32 -17.26 -15.52
CA VAL A 350 3.73 -18.57 -15.22
C VAL A 350 2.38 -18.41 -14.51
N GLU A 351 2.27 -17.52 -13.53
CA GLU A 351 1.01 -17.26 -12.82
C GLU A 351 -0.09 -16.69 -13.72
N LYS A 352 0.30 -15.93 -14.75
CA LYS A 352 -0.65 -15.36 -15.73
C LYS A 352 -1.06 -16.31 -16.84
N TYR A 353 -0.29 -17.39 -17.09
CA TYR A 353 -0.57 -18.39 -18.12
C TYR A 353 -1.67 -19.36 -17.71
#